data_c38ff2a226ce43c266740bd278f41c3e
#
_entry.id   c38ff2a226ce43c266740bd278f41c3e
#
_cell.length_a   1.000
_cell.length_b   1.000
_cell.length_c   1.000
_cell.angle_alpha   90.00
_cell.angle_beta   90.00
_cell.angle_gamma   90.00
#
_symmetry.space_group_name_H-M   'P 1'
#
loop_
_entity.id
_entity.type
_entity.pdbx_description
1 polymer ?
#
loop_
_entity_poly.entity_id
_entity_poly.type
_entity_poly.pdbx_seq_one_letter_code
_entity_poly.pdbx_strand_id
1 'polypeptide(L)'
;MATVELGYDFTKTYTSLTPTPKDLDNTAPKLGTIFESTDGKAYRFVLNNHSSDLVIGDVVFLDKTASYPNAVSVLNTDSCGAVAAGVMAGAAMGAIPAAGYGWIQFAGVGSANWEGTTDIVLGDSLKGVNSQVYVVKDAALAATATYVNHMRALAAYTTNAAAVGTNNVAINCRVW
;
A
#
# COMPACT_ATOMS: atom_id res chain seq x y z
N MET A 1 10.16 0.88 35.93
CA MET A 1 9.88 1.86 34.85
C MET A 1 8.94 1.17 33.89
N ALA A 2 7.69 1.64 33.79
CA ALA A 2 6.75 1.12 32.81
C ALA A 2 7.11 1.73 31.46
N THR A 3 7.52 0.93 30.50
CA THR A 3 7.68 1.33 29.10
C THR A 3 6.28 1.55 28.55
N VAL A 4 5.90 2.79 28.31
CA VAL A 4 4.70 3.09 27.55
C VAL A 4 5.05 2.79 26.11
N GLU A 5 4.61 1.65 25.60
CA GLU A 5 4.58 1.40 24.17
C GLU A 5 3.55 2.37 23.60
N LEU A 6 4.03 3.42 22.92
CA LEU A 6 3.20 4.26 22.07
C LEU A 6 2.81 3.41 20.87
N GLY A 7 1.78 2.59 21.02
CA GLY A 7 1.22 1.79 19.94
C GLY A 7 0.55 2.70 18.92
N TYR A 8 1.13 2.84 17.72
CA TYR A 8 0.43 3.45 16.61
C TYR A 8 -0.69 2.51 16.13
N ASP A 9 -1.90 3.04 16.06
CA ASP A 9 -3.00 2.34 15.38
C ASP A 9 -2.90 2.59 13.87
N PHE A 10 -2.34 1.63 13.14
CA PHE A 10 -2.16 1.72 11.70
C PHE A 10 -3.47 1.60 10.90
N THR A 11 -4.57 1.23 11.55
CA THR A 11 -5.90 1.22 10.90
C THR A 11 -6.59 2.57 10.97
N LYS A 12 -6.07 3.48 11.79
CA LYS A 12 -6.65 4.80 11.99
C LYS A 12 -6.41 5.71 10.80
N THR A 13 -7.44 6.41 10.41
CA THR A 13 -7.45 7.33 9.27
C THR A 13 -7.93 8.71 9.68
N TYR A 14 -7.61 9.71 8.88
CA TYR A 14 -7.87 11.10 9.19
C TYR A 14 -8.39 11.82 7.93
N THR A 15 -9.38 12.69 8.10
CA THR A 15 -9.86 13.56 7.03
C THR A 15 -9.13 14.89 6.96
N SER A 16 -8.39 15.25 8.01
CA SER A 16 -7.60 16.47 8.09
C SER A 16 -6.38 16.26 8.98
N LEU A 17 -5.27 16.92 8.64
CA LEU A 17 -4.07 16.97 9.48
C LEU A 17 -4.13 18.09 10.53
N THR A 18 -5.14 18.96 10.46
CA THR A 18 -5.30 20.06 11.42
C THR A 18 -5.99 19.50 12.68
N PRO A 19 -5.35 19.53 13.85
CA PRO A 19 -5.99 19.09 15.07
C PRO A 19 -7.19 20.00 15.38
N THR A 20 -8.33 19.39 15.66
CA THR A 20 -9.45 20.16 16.25
C THR A 20 -9.24 20.29 17.75
N PRO A 21 -9.75 21.34 18.41
CA PRO A 21 -9.58 21.54 19.86
C PRO A 21 -10.15 20.39 20.72
N LYS A 22 -10.94 19.51 20.14
CA LYS A 22 -11.49 18.31 20.80
C LYS A 22 -10.60 17.07 20.70
N ASP A 23 -9.59 17.10 19.82
CA ASP A 23 -8.75 15.94 19.48
C ASP A 23 -7.33 16.04 20.04
N LEU A 24 -7.17 16.68 21.22
CA LEU A 24 -5.85 16.85 21.86
C LEU A 24 -5.11 15.52 22.10
N ASP A 25 -5.84 14.41 22.21
CA ASP A 25 -5.27 13.06 22.33
C ASP A 25 -5.07 12.36 20.96
N ASN A 26 -5.31 13.07 19.86
CA ASN A 26 -5.47 12.44 18.55
C ASN A 26 -4.79 13.23 17.43
N THR A 27 -3.58 13.67 17.66
CA THR A 27 -2.77 14.33 16.65
C THR A 27 -2.44 13.35 15.53
N ALA A 28 -2.90 13.67 14.30
CA ALA A 28 -2.48 12.93 13.11
C ALA A 28 -0.95 12.99 12.98
N PRO A 29 -0.30 11.91 12.57
CA PRO A 29 1.11 11.93 12.21
C PRO A 29 1.37 12.96 11.12
N LYS A 30 2.61 13.43 11.03
CA LYS A 30 3.00 14.26 9.88
C LYS A 30 3.00 13.41 8.63
N LEU A 31 2.55 14.01 7.52
CA LEU A 31 2.59 13.35 6.22
C LEU A 31 4.02 12.88 5.91
N GLY A 32 4.16 11.62 5.49
CA GLY A 32 5.44 10.99 5.24
C GLY A 32 6.11 10.37 6.48
N THR A 33 5.51 10.45 7.67
CA THR A 33 6.03 9.74 8.86
C THR A 33 6.20 8.26 8.55
N ILE A 34 7.37 7.73 8.87
CA ILE A 34 7.70 6.32 8.75
C ILE A 34 7.74 5.71 10.15
N PHE A 35 7.19 4.51 10.25
CA PHE A 35 7.33 3.65 11.41
C PHE A 35 7.88 2.30 10.96
N GLU A 36 8.95 1.84 11.60
CA GLU A 36 9.51 0.50 11.41
C GLU A 36 9.29 -0.32 12.68
N SER A 37 8.67 -1.48 12.50
CA SER A 37 8.39 -2.41 13.59
C SER A 37 9.54 -3.40 13.74
N THR A 38 9.70 -3.94 14.94
CA THR A 38 10.73 -4.96 15.27
C THR A 38 10.51 -6.29 14.52
N ASP A 39 9.31 -6.54 14.00
CA ASP A 39 8.99 -7.72 13.17
C ASP A 39 9.35 -7.52 11.67
N GLY A 40 10.06 -6.44 11.33
CA GLY A 40 10.52 -6.13 9.97
C GLY A 40 9.49 -5.50 9.07
N LYS A 41 8.33 -5.13 9.59
CA LYS A 41 7.33 -4.35 8.83
C LYS A 41 7.67 -2.87 8.88
N ALA A 42 7.36 -2.17 7.79
CA ALA A 42 7.47 -0.73 7.74
C ALA A 42 6.22 -0.10 7.14
N TYR A 43 5.82 1.00 7.75
CA TYR A 43 4.59 1.73 7.45
C TYR A 43 4.91 3.18 7.16
N ARG A 44 4.08 3.80 6.30
CA ARG A 44 4.18 5.22 5.98
C ARG A 44 2.82 5.88 6.05
N PHE A 45 2.78 7.07 6.62
CA PHE A 45 1.59 7.90 6.65
C PHE A 45 1.48 8.72 5.37
N VAL A 46 0.40 8.56 4.63
CA VAL A 46 0.21 9.06 3.28
C VAL A 46 -1.10 9.81 3.10
N LEU A 47 -1.17 10.65 2.05
CA LEU A 47 -2.41 11.23 1.54
C LEU A 47 -2.97 10.31 0.44
N ASN A 48 -4.22 9.92 0.55
CA ASN A 48 -4.96 9.34 -0.57
C ASN A 48 -5.38 10.47 -1.53
N ASN A 49 -4.66 10.63 -2.63
CA ASN A 49 -4.97 11.61 -3.67
C ASN A 49 -5.91 11.05 -4.75
N HIS A 50 -6.44 9.86 -4.54
CA HIS A 50 -7.44 9.28 -5.42
C HIS A 50 -8.85 9.78 -5.08
N SER A 51 -9.75 9.78 -6.07
CA SER A 51 -11.13 10.26 -5.92
C SER A 51 -12.07 9.28 -5.18
N SER A 52 -11.58 8.08 -4.87
CA SER A 52 -12.33 7.06 -4.14
C SER A 52 -11.63 6.68 -2.84
N ASP A 53 -12.42 6.20 -1.88
CA ASP A 53 -11.90 5.65 -0.64
C ASP A 53 -11.06 4.40 -0.93
N LEU A 54 -9.97 4.24 -0.20
CA LEU A 54 -9.21 2.99 -0.15
C LEU A 54 -9.74 2.13 0.99
N VAL A 55 -9.68 0.82 0.81
CA VAL A 55 -9.98 -0.15 1.87
C VAL A 55 -8.74 -0.94 2.24
N ILE A 56 -8.81 -1.68 3.35
CA ILE A 56 -7.67 -2.51 3.81
C ILE A 56 -7.22 -3.48 2.71
N GLY A 57 -5.93 -3.56 2.49
CA GLY A 57 -5.33 -4.40 1.46
C GLY A 57 -5.25 -3.78 0.07
N ASP A 58 -5.87 -2.63 -0.15
CA ASP A 58 -5.78 -1.93 -1.43
C ASP A 58 -4.34 -1.55 -1.75
N VAL A 59 -3.90 -1.93 -2.94
CA VAL A 59 -2.56 -1.64 -3.45
C VAL A 59 -2.56 -0.28 -4.12
N VAL A 60 -1.61 0.55 -3.74
CA VAL A 60 -1.50 1.93 -4.22
C VAL A 60 -0.13 2.20 -4.82
N PHE A 61 -0.11 3.19 -5.72
CA PHE A 61 1.09 3.70 -6.37
C PHE A 61 1.48 5.05 -5.80
N LEU A 62 2.78 5.38 -5.88
CA LEU A 62 3.25 6.72 -5.56
C LEU A 62 2.66 7.72 -6.56
N ASP A 63 2.02 8.76 -6.06
CA ASP A 63 1.50 9.85 -6.89
C ASP A 63 2.49 11.02 -6.93
N LYS A 64 3.16 11.19 -8.07
CA LYS A 64 4.10 12.30 -8.32
C LYS A 64 3.43 13.52 -8.94
N THR A 65 2.16 13.40 -9.32
CA THR A 65 1.38 14.52 -9.89
C THR A 65 0.77 15.38 -8.80
N ALA A 66 0.64 14.83 -7.60
CA ALA A 66 0.12 15.55 -6.45
C ALA A 66 1.04 16.71 -6.05
N SER A 67 0.43 17.80 -5.61
CA SER A 67 1.16 18.96 -5.06
C SER A 67 1.83 18.65 -3.72
N TYR A 68 1.55 17.50 -3.13
CA TYR A 68 2.07 17.07 -1.83
C TYR A 68 3.02 15.88 -1.98
N PRO A 69 4.17 15.89 -1.34
CA PRO A 69 5.00 14.71 -1.21
C PRO A 69 4.25 13.64 -0.39
N ASN A 70 4.54 12.35 -0.65
CA ASN A 70 3.90 11.21 0.01
C ASN A 70 2.38 11.07 -0.25
N ALA A 71 1.92 11.52 -1.42
CA ALA A 71 0.61 11.18 -1.93
C ALA A 71 0.63 9.83 -2.66
N VAL A 72 -0.48 9.11 -2.58
CA VAL A 72 -0.70 7.84 -3.26
C VAL A 72 -1.99 7.87 -4.07
N SER A 73 -2.03 7.08 -5.14
CA SER A 73 -3.18 6.94 -6.03
C SER A 73 -3.30 5.48 -6.48
N VAL A 74 -4.45 5.10 -7.00
CA VAL A 74 -4.63 3.81 -7.69
C VAL A 74 -4.20 3.89 -9.17
N LEU A 75 -3.85 5.07 -9.67
CA LEU A 75 -3.38 5.27 -11.03
C LEU A 75 -1.86 5.08 -11.09
N ASN A 76 -1.39 4.06 -11.79
CA ASN A 76 0.04 3.85 -11.97
C ASN A 76 0.68 4.93 -12.87
N THR A 77 -0.10 5.57 -13.73
CA THR A 77 0.33 6.67 -14.60
C THR A 77 0.77 7.90 -13.81
N ASP A 78 0.22 8.11 -12.61
CA ASP A 78 0.57 9.23 -11.75
C ASP A 78 1.98 9.08 -11.15
N SER A 79 2.51 7.86 -11.11
CA SER A 79 3.84 7.60 -10.54
C SER A 79 5.00 7.74 -11.53
N CYS A 80 4.79 7.36 -12.80
CA CYS A 80 5.88 7.27 -13.80
C CYS A 80 5.51 7.88 -15.16
N GLY A 81 4.37 8.56 -15.30
CA GLY A 81 3.86 9.00 -16.59
C GLY A 81 3.40 7.79 -17.43
N ALA A 82 3.57 7.85 -18.75
CA ALA A 82 3.06 6.84 -19.69
C ALA A 82 3.80 5.48 -19.65
N VAL A 83 4.69 5.24 -18.69
CA VAL A 83 5.41 3.97 -18.57
C VAL A 83 4.55 2.95 -17.83
N ALA A 84 4.36 1.79 -18.42
CA ALA A 84 3.40 0.75 -18.04
C ALA A 84 3.56 0.11 -16.64
N ALA A 85 4.60 0.47 -15.90
CA ALA A 85 4.86 -0.06 -14.56
C ALA A 85 4.96 1.09 -13.57
N GLY A 86 3.85 1.46 -12.96
CA GLY A 86 3.84 2.43 -11.85
C GLY A 86 4.69 1.95 -10.67
N VAL A 87 5.16 2.90 -9.88
CA VAL A 87 5.92 2.60 -8.66
C VAL A 87 4.93 2.26 -7.55
N MET A 88 4.79 0.98 -7.20
CA MET A 88 3.97 0.58 -6.07
C MET A 88 4.49 1.21 -4.79
N ALA A 89 3.61 1.86 -4.04
CA ALA A 89 3.91 2.50 -2.77
C ALA A 89 3.69 1.57 -1.58
N GLY A 90 2.74 0.62 -1.69
CA GLY A 90 2.42 -0.32 -0.63
C GLY A 90 0.96 -0.76 -0.66
N ALA A 91 0.49 -1.26 0.47
CA ALA A 91 -0.88 -1.68 0.69
C ALA A 91 -1.52 -0.89 1.85
N ALA A 92 -2.77 -0.47 1.70
CA ALA A 92 -3.51 0.28 2.71
C ALA A 92 -3.78 -0.58 3.95
N MET A 93 -3.60 0.00 5.14
CA MET A 93 -3.78 -0.67 6.43
C MET A 93 -5.18 -0.48 7.01
N GLY A 94 -5.96 0.41 6.46
CA GLY A 94 -7.33 0.72 6.87
C GLY A 94 -8.11 1.42 5.77
N ALA A 95 -9.33 1.83 6.06
CA ALA A 95 -10.17 2.59 5.13
C ALA A 95 -9.70 4.05 5.07
N ILE A 96 -8.95 4.42 4.05
CA ILE A 96 -8.44 5.80 3.87
C ILE A 96 -9.40 6.57 2.96
N PRO A 97 -10.14 7.57 3.47
CA PRO A 97 -11.08 8.34 2.67
C PRO A 97 -10.42 9.01 1.46
N ALA A 98 -11.21 9.30 0.43
CA ALA A 98 -10.78 10.17 -0.67
C ALA A 98 -10.31 11.52 -0.12
N ALA A 99 -9.17 12.00 -0.59
CA ALA A 99 -8.47 13.18 -0.06
C ALA A 99 -8.16 13.11 1.45
N GLY A 100 -8.27 11.93 2.06
CA GLY A 100 -7.93 11.68 3.48
C GLY A 100 -6.54 11.10 3.66
N TYR A 101 -6.20 10.84 4.91
CA TYR A 101 -4.86 10.42 5.32
C TYR A 101 -4.93 9.10 6.08
N GLY A 102 -3.94 8.25 5.89
CA GLY A 102 -3.84 6.98 6.59
C GLY A 102 -2.51 6.29 6.38
N TRP A 103 -2.40 5.09 6.88
CA TRP A 103 -1.18 4.31 6.81
C TRP A 103 -1.20 3.30 5.66
N ILE A 104 -0.08 3.18 4.98
CA ILE A 104 0.21 2.07 4.08
C ILE A 104 1.38 1.26 4.63
N GLN A 105 1.35 -0.05 4.45
CA GLN A 105 2.51 -0.90 4.67
C GLN A 105 3.34 -0.96 3.39
N PHE A 106 4.62 -0.59 3.47
CA PHE A 106 5.50 -0.56 2.30
C PHE A 106 6.66 -1.57 2.37
N ALA A 107 6.83 -2.24 3.51
CA ALA A 107 7.80 -3.33 3.62
C ALA A 107 7.37 -4.40 4.64
N GLY A 108 7.95 -5.60 4.51
CA GLY A 108 7.72 -6.74 5.38
C GLY A 108 6.57 -7.64 4.93
N VAL A 109 6.21 -8.63 5.76
CA VAL A 109 5.07 -9.51 5.51
C VAL A 109 3.77 -8.80 5.86
N GLY A 110 2.84 -8.76 4.92
CA GLY A 110 1.56 -8.09 5.08
C GLY A 110 0.46 -8.74 4.26
N SER A 111 -0.64 -8.02 4.07
CA SER A 111 -1.77 -8.45 3.26
C SER A 111 -2.03 -7.45 2.15
N ALA A 112 -2.37 -7.95 0.96
CA ALA A 112 -2.79 -7.14 -0.17
C ALA A 112 -3.94 -7.82 -0.92
N ASN A 113 -4.69 -7.05 -1.68
CA ASN A 113 -5.74 -7.56 -2.54
C ASN A 113 -5.15 -8.13 -3.82
N TRP A 114 -5.57 -9.33 -4.21
CA TRP A 114 -5.14 -10.04 -5.41
C TRP A 114 -6.33 -10.30 -6.32
N GLU A 115 -6.06 -10.29 -7.60
CA GLU A 115 -7.00 -10.77 -8.62
C GLU A 115 -6.38 -12.00 -9.30
N GLY A 116 -7.12 -13.08 -9.36
CA GLY A 116 -6.66 -14.40 -9.74
C GLY A 116 -7.16 -14.89 -11.10
N THR A 117 -7.25 -14.03 -12.13
CA THR A 117 -7.51 -14.51 -13.52
C THR A 117 -6.42 -15.44 -14.00
N THR A 118 -5.23 -15.35 -13.44
CA THR A 118 -4.13 -16.30 -13.65
C THR A 118 -3.72 -16.88 -12.31
N ASP A 119 -3.59 -18.21 -12.24
CA ASP A 119 -3.18 -18.88 -11.01
C ASP A 119 -1.89 -18.28 -10.45
N ILE A 120 -1.95 -17.86 -9.19
CA ILE A 120 -0.82 -17.35 -8.43
C ILE A 120 -0.33 -18.48 -7.53
N VAL A 121 0.96 -18.78 -7.58
CA VAL A 121 1.59 -19.77 -6.72
C VAL A 121 2.56 -19.07 -5.74
N LEU A 122 2.91 -19.79 -4.68
CA LEU A 122 3.89 -19.31 -3.70
C LEU A 122 5.19 -18.87 -4.39
N GLY A 123 5.64 -17.67 -4.08
CA GLY A 123 6.86 -17.09 -4.62
C GLY A 123 6.71 -16.33 -5.93
N ASP A 124 5.53 -16.34 -6.56
CA ASP A 124 5.28 -15.53 -7.76
C ASP A 124 5.50 -14.05 -7.48
N SER A 125 6.09 -13.37 -8.46
CA SER A 125 6.16 -11.91 -8.48
C SER A 125 4.80 -11.33 -8.84
N LEU A 126 4.43 -10.28 -8.12
CA LEU A 126 3.15 -9.61 -8.27
C LEU A 126 3.37 -8.16 -8.70
N LYS A 127 2.52 -7.68 -9.60
CA LYS A 127 2.49 -6.28 -10.05
C LYS A 127 1.13 -5.65 -9.83
N GLY A 128 1.13 -4.36 -9.56
CA GLY A 128 -0.09 -3.58 -9.55
C GLY A 128 -0.63 -3.35 -10.96
N VAL A 129 -1.93 -3.13 -11.05
CA VAL A 129 -2.65 -2.85 -12.29
C VAL A 129 -3.16 -1.42 -12.27
N ASN A 130 -3.03 -0.71 -13.40
CA ASN A 130 -3.50 0.68 -13.51
C ASN A 130 -5.00 0.78 -13.22
N SER A 131 -5.38 1.76 -12.43
CA SER A 131 -6.77 2.02 -12.02
C SER A 131 -7.41 0.87 -11.24
N GLN A 132 -6.59 0.00 -10.64
CA GLN A 132 -7.04 -1.10 -9.81
C GLN A 132 -6.35 -1.09 -8.45
N VAL A 133 -7.05 -1.61 -7.47
CA VAL A 133 -6.61 -1.66 -6.06
C VAL A 133 -6.00 -3.01 -5.67
N TYR A 134 -5.67 -3.84 -6.64
CA TYR A 134 -5.16 -5.20 -6.45
C TYR A 134 -3.89 -5.45 -7.26
N VAL A 135 -3.20 -6.51 -6.92
CA VAL A 135 -2.08 -7.06 -7.70
C VAL A 135 -2.50 -8.30 -8.48
N VAL A 136 -1.79 -8.52 -9.58
CA VAL A 136 -1.87 -9.72 -10.41
C VAL A 136 -0.51 -10.36 -10.52
N LYS A 137 -0.47 -11.63 -10.95
CA LYS A 137 0.79 -12.30 -11.31
C LYS A 137 1.50 -11.53 -12.43
N ASP A 138 2.78 -11.25 -12.22
CA ASP A 138 3.61 -10.68 -13.27
C ASP A 138 4.25 -11.80 -14.11
N ALA A 139 3.56 -12.21 -15.18
CA ALA A 139 4.04 -13.25 -16.10
C ALA A 139 5.29 -12.85 -16.90
N ALA A 140 5.60 -11.55 -16.99
CA ALA A 140 6.79 -11.07 -17.70
C ALA A 140 8.08 -11.22 -16.86
N LEU A 141 7.93 -11.40 -15.55
CA LEU A 141 9.03 -11.62 -14.63
C LEU A 141 9.33 -13.12 -14.50
N ALA A 142 9.92 -13.72 -15.54
CA ALA A 142 10.67 -14.95 -15.35
C ALA A 142 11.72 -14.72 -14.23
N ALA A 143 11.97 -15.73 -13.42
CA ALA A 143 12.66 -15.77 -12.14
C ALA A 143 14.04 -15.04 -12.00
N THR A 144 14.45 -14.22 -12.93
CA THR A 144 15.78 -13.58 -13.00
C THR A 144 15.78 -12.06 -12.90
N ALA A 145 14.62 -11.39 -12.89
CA ALA A 145 14.60 -9.93 -12.84
C ALA A 145 14.59 -9.41 -11.40
N THR A 146 15.63 -8.68 -11.03
CA THR A 146 15.71 -7.98 -9.76
C THR A 146 14.96 -6.65 -9.85
N TYR A 147 13.71 -6.63 -9.39
CA TYR A 147 12.95 -5.38 -9.27
C TYR A 147 13.04 -4.82 -7.85
N VAL A 148 13.23 -3.52 -7.77
CA VAL A 148 13.39 -2.82 -6.50
C VAL A 148 12.05 -2.66 -5.76
N ASN A 149 10.93 -2.68 -6.51
CA ASN A 149 9.59 -2.47 -5.95
C ASN A 149 8.62 -3.52 -6.43
N HIS A 150 8.43 -4.53 -5.62
CA HIS A 150 7.53 -5.62 -5.96
C HIS A 150 6.88 -6.20 -4.70
N MET A 151 5.80 -6.91 -4.92
CA MET A 151 5.23 -7.82 -3.94
C MET A 151 5.48 -9.25 -4.39
N ARG A 152 5.61 -10.18 -3.45
CA ARG A 152 5.70 -11.61 -3.71
C ARG A 152 4.58 -12.34 -3.02
N ALA A 153 3.99 -13.29 -3.70
CA ALA A 153 2.98 -14.17 -3.13
C ALA A 153 3.57 -15.04 -2.03
N LEU A 154 2.96 -15.04 -0.85
CA LEU A 154 3.28 -15.93 0.27
C LEU A 154 2.23 -17.03 0.46
N ALA A 155 1.25 -17.12 -0.43
CA ALA A 155 0.25 -18.17 -0.50
C ALA A 155 -0.06 -18.48 -1.97
N ALA A 156 -0.75 -19.58 -2.23
CA ALA A 156 -1.33 -19.85 -3.55
C ALA A 156 -2.74 -19.27 -3.64
N TYR A 157 -3.12 -18.82 -4.82
CA TYR A 157 -4.48 -18.35 -5.11
C TYR A 157 -4.90 -18.89 -6.47
N THR A 158 -5.82 -19.84 -6.44
CA THR A 158 -6.25 -20.63 -7.59
C THR A 158 -7.71 -20.46 -7.94
N THR A 159 -8.27 -19.29 -7.79
CA THR A 159 -9.65 -19.04 -8.19
C THR A 159 -9.68 -18.52 -9.62
N ASN A 160 -10.30 -19.27 -10.50
CA ASN A 160 -10.59 -18.93 -11.90
C ASN A 160 -11.59 -17.76 -12.06
N ALA A 161 -11.72 -16.89 -11.09
CA ALA A 161 -12.65 -15.78 -11.15
C ALA A 161 -11.88 -14.49 -10.98
N ALA A 162 -12.31 -13.45 -11.68
CA ALA A 162 -11.93 -12.07 -11.46
C ALA A 162 -12.30 -11.55 -10.04
N ALA A 163 -12.50 -12.45 -9.09
CA ALA A 163 -12.78 -12.13 -7.71
C ALA A 163 -11.50 -11.63 -7.04
N VAL A 164 -11.57 -10.43 -6.49
CA VAL A 164 -10.51 -9.87 -5.67
C VAL A 164 -10.61 -10.46 -4.26
N GLY A 165 -9.49 -11.00 -3.78
CA GLY A 165 -9.38 -11.53 -2.42
C GLY A 165 -8.14 -11.00 -1.73
N THR A 166 -8.18 -10.88 -0.41
CA THR A 166 -7.03 -10.43 0.39
C THR A 166 -6.16 -11.62 0.79
N ASN A 167 -4.88 -11.57 0.48
CA ASN A 167 -3.94 -12.65 0.75
C ASN A 167 -2.58 -12.12 1.26
N ASN A 168 -1.78 -13.03 1.82
CA ASN A 168 -0.47 -12.71 2.37
C ASN A 168 0.57 -12.47 1.27
N VAL A 169 1.32 -11.39 1.41
CA VAL A 169 2.39 -10.98 0.51
C VAL A 169 3.64 -10.59 1.27
N ALA A 170 4.79 -10.78 0.65
CA ALA A 170 6.01 -10.07 1.03
C ALA A 170 6.04 -8.74 0.25
N ILE A 171 6.01 -7.64 0.96
CA ILE A 171 5.99 -6.27 0.42
C ILE A 171 7.41 -5.73 0.42
N ASN A 172 7.86 -5.19 -0.71
CA ASN A 172 9.12 -4.48 -0.84
C ASN A 172 8.93 -3.27 -1.77
N CYS A 173 8.38 -2.19 -1.21
CA CYS A 173 8.08 -0.95 -1.93
C CYS A 173 8.88 0.23 -1.34
N ARG A 174 10.19 0.04 -1.13
CA ARG A 174 11.11 1.02 -0.50
C ARG A 174 11.61 2.08 -1.49
N VAL A 175 10.73 2.77 -2.19
CA VAL A 175 11.08 3.81 -3.15
C VAL A 175 10.55 5.16 -2.74
N TRP A 176 11.35 5.85 -1.99
CA TRP A 176 10.98 7.22 -1.62
C TRP A 176 12.22 8.10 -1.58
#